data_b8fb980e14989749843bae7e3ff51568
#
_entry.id   b8fb980e14989749843bae7e3ff51568
#
_cell.length_a   1.000
_cell.length_b   1.000
_cell.length_c   1.000
_cell.angle_alpha   90.00
_cell.angle_beta   90.00
_cell.angle_gamma   90.00
#
_symmetry.space_group_name_H-M   'P 1'
#
loop_
_entity.id
_entity.type
_entity.pdbx_description
1 polymer ?
#
loop_
_entity_poly.entity_id
_entity_poly.type
_entity_poly.pdbx_seq_one_letter_code
_entity_poly.pdbx_strand_id
1 'polypeptide(L)'
;MGSKSTRKLWAVHLAKGSKVTGKKEPTTMTLGKAFRGRVLGIDPSLRGSGFAVLDYAADGTARILEAATLKLHPKLSMPECLGAIGNQVDDFLNQHSVDHVAVEQTIYVQNFQTAQILGAARGAAIGSAAMRGLPVFEYAPLRVKQAVVGMGRASKEQVARTVQNITGTNFELRFDESDAAAVALCHAFTWRDTSV
;
A
#
# COMPACT_ATOMS: atom_id res chain seq x y z
N MET A 1 8.57 29.89 48.35
CA MET A 1 7.92 28.56 48.18
C MET A 1 8.47 27.94 46.92
N GLY A 2 9.42 27.00 47.09
CA GLY A 2 10.18 26.40 45.96
C GLY A 2 9.44 25.27 45.27
N SER A 3 9.28 25.38 43.97
CA SER A 3 8.77 24.32 43.08
C SER A 3 9.70 23.11 43.15
N LYS A 4 9.21 21.98 43.64
CA LYS A 4 9.93 20.70 43.64
C LYS A 4 9.94 20.16 42.20
N SER A 5 11.15 20.13 41.63
CA SER A 5 11.41 19.70 40.25
C SER A 5 10.83 18.29 39.93
N THR A 6 10.09 18.19 38.82
CA THR A 6 9.53 16.97 38.22
C THR A 6 10.58 15.87 38.05
N ARG A 7 11.88 16.21 37.97
CA ARG A 7 12.99 15.23 37.89
C ARG A 7 13.09 14.30 39.14
N LYS A 8 12.71 14.78 40.33
CA LYS A 8 12.72 13.95 41.55
C LYS A 8 11.59 12.92 41.56
N LEU A 9 10.45 13.21 40.95
CA LEU A 9 9.32 12.28 40.85
C LEU A 9 9.63 11.11 39.94
N TRP A 10 10.33 11.34 38.83
CA TRP A 10 10.78 10.27 37.91
C TRP A 10 11.85 9.36 38.53
N ALA A 11 12.78 9.91 39.31
CA ALA A 11 13.81 9.12 40.00
C ALA A 11 13.23 8.17 41.05
N VAL A 12 12.16 8.58 41.75
CA VAL A 12 11.46 7.72 42.73
C VAL A 12 10.66 6.61 42.04
N HIS A 13 10.14 6.85 40.83
CA HIS A 13 9.40 5.85 40.06
C HIS A 13 10.32 4.74 39.50
N LEU A 14 11.55 5.11 39.13
CA LEU A 14 12.56 4.19 38.63
C LEU A 14 13.22 3.37 39.76
N ALA A 15 13.26 3.89 41.01
CA ALA A 15 13.85 3.19 42.16
C ALA A 15 12.92 2.15 42.78
N LYS A 16 11.63 2.14 42.49
CA LYS A 16 10.70 1.08 42.88
C LYS A 16 10.68 -0.04 41.82
N GLY A 17 11.81 -0.70 41.64
CA GLY A 17 11.92 -1.91 40.86
C GLY A 17 11.00 -3.00 41.41
N SER A 18 9.86 -3.18 40.84
CA SER A 18 9.01 -4.35 41.01
C SER A 18 9.80 -5.56 40.48
N LYS A 19 10.23 -6.44 41.37
CA LYS A 19 10.73 -7.77 41.00
C LYS A 19 9.56 -8.57 40.43
N VAL A 20 9.40 -8.52 39.15
CA VAL A 20 8.49 -9.41 38.41
C VAL A 20 9.26 -10.72 38.22
N THR A 21 9.15 -11.63 39.19
CA THR A 21 9.51 -13.04 39.04
C THR A 21 8.34 -13.78 38.39
N GLY A 22 8.11 -13.54 37.12
CA GLY A 22 7.25 -14.34 36.29
C GLY A 22 8.06 -14.81 35.09
N LYS A 23 8.36 -16.12 35.02
CA LYS A 23 8.75 -16.73 33.74
C LYS A 23 7.65 -16.41 32.74
N LYS A 24 7.86 -15.42 31.89
CA LYS A 24 7.06 -15.28 30.67
C LYS A 24 7.41 -16.46 29.79
N GLU A 25 6.51 -17.42 29.67
CA GLU A 25 6.56 -18.37 28.57
C GLU A 25 6.66 -17.58 27.29
N PRO A 26 7.48 -18.01 26.31
CA PRO A 26 7.53 -17.34 25.01
C PRO A 26 6.13 -17.43 24.41
N THR A 27 5.41 -16.31 24.35
CA THR A 27 4.17 -16.20 23.59
C THR A 27 4.57 -16.48 22.15
N THR A 28 4.27 -17.69 21.68
CA THR A 28 4.42 -18.05 20.26
C THR A 28 3.49 -17.10 19.54
N MET A 29 4.03 -16.01 18.98
CA MET A 29 3.28 -15.18 18.04
C MET A 29 2.95 -16.08 16.85
N THR A 30 1.73 -16.55 16.79
CA THR A 30 1.19 -17.16 15.58
C THR A 30 1.18 -16.08 14.52
N LEU A 31 2.22 -16.11 13.67
CA LEU A 31 2.24 -15.30 12.45
C LEU A 31 1.02 -15.74 11.63
N GLY A 32 0.03 -14.85 11.48
CA GLY A 32 -1.15 -15.12 10.67
C GLY A 32 -0.78 -15.63 9.28
N LYS A 33 -1.72 -16.25 8.57
CA LYS A 33 -1.49 -16.79 7.22
C LYS A 33 -1.04 -15.68 6.27
N ALA A 34 0.02 -15.95 5.51
CA ALA A 34 0.49 -15.04 4.48
C ALA A 34 -0.57 -14.91 3.36
N PHE A 35 -0.61 -13.75 2.71
CA PHE A 35 -1.49 -13.52 1.55
C PHE A 35 -1.21 -14.53 0.45
N ARG A 36 -2.27 -14.93 -0.23
CA ARG A 36 -2.24 -15.71 -1.46
C ARG A 36 -3.46 -15.33 -2.29
N GLY A 37 -3.30 -15.20 -3.60
CA GLY A 37 -4.37 -14.80 -4.49
C GLY A 37 -4.01 -13.58 -5.32
N ARG A 38 -5.02 -12.88 -5.80
CA ARG A 38 -4.85 -11.74 -6.71
C ARG A 38 -5.07 -10.40 -6.01
N VAL A 39 -4.13 -9.49 -6.24
CA VAL A 39 -4.18 -8.13 -5.72
C VAL A 39 -4.24 -7.15 -6.88
N LEU A 40 -5.21 -6.25 -6.88
CA LEU A 40 -5.17 -5.06 -7.71
C LEU A 40 -4.41 -3.97 -6.95
N GLY A 41 -3.22 -3.64 -7.42
CA GLY A 41 -2.44 -2.49 -6.95
C GLY A 41 -2.82 -1.23 -7.71
N ILE A 42 -2.95 -0.11 -7.00
CA ILE A 42 -3.32 1.18 -7.57
C ILE A 42 -2.38 2.26 -7.03
N ASP A 43 -1.77 3.03 -7.94
CA ASP A 43 -1.11 4.30 -7.66
C ASP A 43 -2.00 5.45 -8.19
N PRO A 44 -2.85 6.06 -7.33
CA PRO A 44 -3.88 6.98 -7.77
C PRO A 44 -3.32 8.38 -8.02
N SER A 45 -3.58 8.89 -9.21
CA SER A 45 -3.33 10.28 -9.59
C SER A 45 -4.49 10.77 -10.48
N LEU A 46 -4.78 12.08 -10.51
CA LEU A 46 -5.95 12.57 -11.27
C LEU A 46 -5.82 12.31 -12.77
N ARG A 47 -4.61 12.32 -13.32
CA ARG A 47 -4.40 12.29 -14.79
C ARG A 47 -3.43 11.21 -15.28
N GLY A 48 -2.88 10.43 -14.37
CA GLY A 48 -1.89 9.40 -14.69
C GLY A 48 -1.90 8.30 -13.65
N SER A 49 -3.08 7.72 -13.34
CA SER A 49 -3.16 6.62 -12.37
C SER A 49 -2.58 5.34 -12.95
N GLY A 50 -1.76 4.67 -12.15
CA GLY A 50 -1.24 3.33 -12.43
C GLY A 50 -2.11 2.23 -11.83
N PHE A 51 -2.23 1.12 -12.57
CA PHE A 51 -2.96 -0.09 -12.15
C PHE A 51 -2.14 -1.32 -12.50
N ALA A 52 -2.15 -2.33 -11.61
CA ALA A 52 -1.54 -3.62 -11.90
C ALA A 52 -2.24 -4.74 -11.13
N VAL A 53 -2.61 -5.82 -11.80
CA VAL A 53 -3.08 -7.05 -11.16
C VAL A 53 -1.92 -7.99 -10.97
N LEU A 54 -1.64 -8.33 -9.73
CA LEU A 54 -0.62 -9.28 -9.31
C LEU A 54 -1.26 -10.59 -8.86
N ASP A 55 -0.83 -11.72 -9.43
CA ASP A 55 -1.13 -13.06 -8.92
C ASP A 55 0.03 -13.52 -8.04
N TYR A 56 -0.26 -13.84 -6.76
CA TYR A 56 0.72 -14.25 -5.77
C TYR A 56 0.42 -15.67 -5.29
N ALA A 57 1.21 -16.60 -5.80
CA ALA A 57 1.00 -18.03 -5.61
C ALA A 57 1.50 -18.56 -4.24
N ALA A 58 1.14 -19.79 -3.96
CA ALA A 58 1.45 -20.46 -2.70
C ALA A 58 2.96 -20.70 -2.49
N ASP A 59 3.70 -20.87 -3.56
CA ASP A 59 5.15 -21.06 -3.58
C ASP A 59 5.94 -19.75 -3.45
N GLY A 60 5.25 -18.60 -3.34
CA GLY A 60 5.84 -17.27 -3.27
C GLY A 60 6.12 -16.65 -4.64
N THR A 61 5.72 -17.31 -5.74
CA THR A 61 5.84 -16.73 -7.08
C THR A 61 4.86 -15.59 -7.26
N ALA A 62 5.35 -14.46 -7.77
CA ALA A 62 4.57 -13.27 -8.10
C ALA A 62 4.56 -13.08 -9.62
N ARG A 63 3.38 -12.85 -10.22
CA ARG A 63 3.25 -12.58 -11.65
C ARG A 63 2.31 -11.40 -11.88
N ILE A 64 2.67 -10.50 -12.77
CA ILE A 64 1.77 -9.44 -13.25
C ILE A 64 0.90 -10.05 -14.34
N LEU A 65 -0.42 -10.05 -14.13
CA LEU A 65 -1.39 -10.53 -15.10
C LEU A 65 -1.74 -9.42 -16.09
N GLU A 66 -1.91 -8.21 -15.62
CA GLU A 66 -2.20 -7.03 -16.41
C GLU A 66 -1.67 -5.79 -15.69
N ALA A 67 -1.21 -4.81 -16.46
CA ALA A 67 -0.86 -3.48 -15.96
C ALA A 67 -1.25 -2.41 -16.98
N ALA A 68 -1.73 -1.26 -16.49
CA ALA A 68 -2.10 -0.14 -17.33
C ALA A 68 -1.87 1.20 -16.64
N THR A 69 -1.59 2.22 -17.43
CA THR A 69 -1.62 3.62 -17.00
C THR A 69 -2.82 4.32 -17.61
N LEU A 70 -3.75 4.79 -16.79
CA LEU A 70 -4.86 5.62 -17.22
C LEU A 70 -4.37 7.06 -17.45
N LYS A 71 -4.11 7.41 -18.70
CA LYS A 71 -3.73 8.78 -19.06
C LYS A 71 -4.95 9.57 -19.50
N LEU A 72 -5.27 10.64 -18.76
CA LEU A 72 -6.42 11.49 -19.01
C LEU A 72 -6.00 12.84 -19.61
N HIS A 73 -6.81 13.30 -20.58
CA HIS A 73 -6.55 14.55 -21.27
C HIS A 73 -6.65 15.76 -20.32
N PRO A 74 -5.74 16.76 -20.40
CA PRO A 74 -5.74 17.93 -19.51
C PRO A 74 -7.03 18.75 -19.50
N LYS A 75 -7.83 18.70 -20.57
CA LYS A 75 -9.11 19.43 -20.69
C LYS A 75 -10.29 18.78 -19.95
N LEU A 76 -10.16 17.52 -19.50
CA LEU A 76 -11.22 16.87 -18.72
C LEU A 76 -11.39 17.58 -17.38
N SER A 77 -12.63 17.76 -17.00
CA SER A 77 -12.98 18.25 -15.66
C SER A 77 -12.62 17.23 -14.58
N MET A 78 -12.55 17.67 -13.33
CA MET A 78 -12.25 16.78 -12.21
C MET A 78 -13.29 15.63 -12.09
N PRO A 79 -14.63 15.89 -12.14
CA PRO A 79 -15.60 14.80 -12.10
C PRO A 79 -15.44 13.76 -13.22
N GLU A 80 -15.13 14.19 -14.44
CA GLU A 80 -14.87 13.28 -15.56
C GLU A 80 -13.62 12.40 -15.28
N CYS A 81 -12.57 13.00 -14.73
CA CYS A 81 -11.38 12.24 -14.34
C CYS A 81 -11.69 11.21 -13.24
N LEU A 82 -12.45 11.60 -12.21
CA LEU A 82 -12.82 10.69 -11.12
C LEU A 82 -13.70 9.55 -11.63
N GLY A 83 -14.66 9.83 -12.51
CA GLY A 83 -15.46 8.80 -13.17
C GLY A 83 -14.61 7.83 -13.99
N ALA A 84 -13.65 8.33 -14.75
CA ALA A 84 -12.73 7.49 -15.52
C ALA A 84 -11.86 6.58 -14.62
N ILE A 85 -11.39 7.09 -13.47
CA ILE A 85 -10.64 6.28 -12.49
C ILE A 85 -11.54 5.16 -11.94
N GLY A 86 -12.78 5.49 -11.56
CA GLY A 86 -13.74 4.49 -11.07
C GLY A 86 -14.03 3.40 -12.09
N ASN A 87 -14.30 3.80 -13.36
CA ASN A 87 -14.53 2.86 -14.44
C ASN A 87 -13.31 1.96 -14.70
N GLN A 88 -12.10 2.49 -14.64
CA GLN A 88 -10.89 1.70 -14.83
C GLN A 88 -10.75 0.65 -13.72
N VAL A 89 -11.05 0.98 -12.45
CA VAL A 89 -11.09 -0.01 -11.36
C VAL A 89 -12.13 -1.08 -11.68
N ASP A 90 -13.34 -0.70 -12.07
CA ASP A 90 -14.40 -1.64 -12.42
C ASP A 90 -14.01 -2.57 -13.57
N ASP A 91 -13.33 -2.06 -14.59
CA ASP A 91 -12.84 -2.86 -15.73
C ASP A 91 -11.87 -3.93 -15.26
N PHE A 92 -10.89 -3.59 -14.44
CA PHE A 92 -9.96 -4.56 -13.85
C PHE A 92 -10.67 -5.61 -12.98
N LEU A 93 -11.65 -5.19 -12.18
CA LEU A 93 -12.41 -6.09 -11.32
C LEU A 93 -13.36 -7.01 -12.10
N ASN A 94 -13.83 -6.59 -13.27
CA ASN A 94 -14.65 -7.42 -14.15
C ASN A 94 -13.79 -8.44 -14.92
N GLN A 95 -12.57 -8.09 -15.30
CA GLN A 95 -11.68 -8.94 -16.10
C GLN A 95 -10.90 -9.95 -15.23
N HIS A 96 -10.65 -9.61 -13.98
CA HIS A 96 -9.87 -10.42 -13.07
C HIS A 96 -10.64 -10.73 -11.77
N SER A 97 -10.54 -11.97 -11.31
CA SER A 97 -11.04 -12.36 -9.98
C SER A 97 -10.04 -11.87 -8.94
N VAL A 98 -10.22 -10.62 -8.47
CA VAL A 98 -9.36 -9.97 -7.48
C VAL A 98 -9.85 -10.28 -6.07
N ASP A 99 -8.93 -10.66 -5.18
CA ASP A 99 -9.26 -10.93 -3.76
C ASP A 99 -9.13 -9.67 -2.91
N HIS A 100 -8.08 -8.88 -3.12
CA HIS A 100 -7.81 -7.66 -2.36
C HIS A 100 -7.42 -6.51 -3.28
N VAL A 101 -7.71 -5.28 -2.85
CA VAL A 101 -7.24 -4.06 -3.51
C VAL A 101 -6.23 -3.36 -2.60
N ALA A 102 -5.08 -3.00 -3.14
CA ALA A 102 -4.01 -2.28 -2.45
C ALA A 102 -3.80 -0.92 -3.11
N VAL A 103 -3.85 0.15 -2.33
CA VAL A 103 -3.79 1.54 -2.83
C VAL A 103 -2.64 2.27 -2.18
N GLU A 104 -1.88 3.07 -2.95
CA GLU A 104 -0.87 3.94 -2.38
C GLU A 104 -1.52 5.09 -1.62
N GLN A 105 -1.04 5.35 -0.40
CA GLN A 105 -1.50 6.48 0.40
C GLN A 105 -0.91 7.79 -0.13
N THR A 106 -1.73 8.83 -0.14
CA THR A 106 -1.23 10.21 -0.28
C THR A 106 -0.60 10.62 1.05
N ILE A 107 0.72 10.83 1.05
CA ILE A 107 1.43 11.40 2.20
C ILE A 107 1.39 12.92 2.16
N TYR A 108 1.97 13.55 3.19
CA TYR A 108 2.02 15.00 3.33
C TYR A 108 2.39 15.72 2.02
N VAL A 109 1.47 16.57 1.56
CA VAL A 109 1.65 17.43 0.39
C VAL A 109 1.57 18.88 0.88
N GLN A 110 2.58 19.68 0.57
CA GLN A 110 2.66 21.09 1.01
C GLN A 110 1.53 21.96 0.42
N ASN A 111 1.05 21.62 -0.78
CA ASN A 111 -0.02 22.36 -1.44
C ASN A 111 -1.37 21.71 -1.16
N PHE A 112 -2.26 22.48 -0.50
CA PHE A 112 -3.61 22.02 -0.13
C PHE A 112 -4.46 21.60 -1.35
N GLN A 113 -4.40 22.33 -2.47
CA GLN A 113 -5.12 21.96 -3.68
C GLN A 113 -4.63 20.63 -4.24
N THR A 114 -3.32 20.42 -4.27
CA THR A 114 -2.74 19.13 -4.71
C THR A 114 -3.19 18.00 -3.78
N ALA A 115 -3.22 18.23 -2.47
CA ALA A 115 -3.70 17.23 -1.50
C ALA A 115 -5.16 16.85 -1.74
N GLN A 116 -6.03 17.84 -2.01
CA GLN A 116 -7.44 17.61 -2.33
C GLN A 116 -7.61 16.81 -3.62
N ILE A 117 -6.87 17.15 -4.67
CA ILE A 117 -6.93 16.47 -5.97
C ILE A 117 -6.49 15.01 -5.84
N LEU A 118 -5.36 14.75 -5.18
CA LEU A 118 -4.86 13.40 -4.94
C LEU A 118 -5.81 12.58 -4.04
N GLY A 119 -6.35 13.24 -2.99
CA GLY A 119 -7.34 12.62 -2.11
C GLY A 119 -8.61 12.23 -2.84
N ALA A 120 -9.10 13.06 -3.76
CA ALA A 120 -10.28 12.76 -4.57
C ALA A 120 -10.03 11.60 -5.55
N ALA A 121 -8.89 11.60 -6.25
CA ALA A 121 -8.52 10.50 -7.16
C ALA A 121 -8.41 9.16 -6.40
N ARG A 122 -7.74 9.18 -5.24
CA ARG A 122 -7.67 8.01 -4.35
C ARG A 122 -9.05 7.59 -3.84
N GLY A 123 -9.89 8.55 -3.44
CA GLY A 123 -11.26 8.29 -3.00
C GLY A 123 -12.11 7.63 -4.07
N ALA A 124 -11.98 8.04 -5.34
CA ALA A 124 -12.67 7.41 -6.46
C ALA A 124 -12.26 5.94 -6.64
N ALA A 125 -10.95 5.65 -6.60
CA ALA A 125 -10.44 4.29 -6.72
C ALA A 125 -10.91 3.39 -5.56
N ILE A 126 -10.80 3.87 -4.30
CA ILE A 126 -11.25 3.15 -3.10
C ILE A 126 -12.76 2.93 -3.14
N GLY A 127 -13.52 3.96 -3.52
CA GLY A 127 -14.99 3.90 -3.57
C GLY A 127 -15.49 2.84 -4.55
N SER A 128 -14.91 2.76 -5.75
CA SER A 128 -15.28 1.72 -6.73
C SER A 128 -14.98 0.31 -6.21
N ALA A 129 -13.81 0.07 -5.62
CA ALA A 129 -13.48 -1.22 -5.03
C ALA A 129 -14.40 -1.58 -3.84
N ALA A 130 -14.68 -0.62 -2.97
CA ALA A 130 -15.56 -0.81 -1.80
C ALA A 130 -17.01 -1.11 -2.19
N MET A 131 -17.54 -0.47 -3.23
CA MET A 131 -18.87 -0.76 -3.76
C MET A 131 -19.01 -2.19 -4.29
N ARG A 132 -17.91 -2.83 -4.69
CA ARG A 132 -17.85 -4.24 -5.08
C ARG A 132 -17.67 -5.18 -3.88
N GLY A 133 -17.62 -4.65 -2.64
CA GLY A 133 -17.43 -5.43 -1.42
C GLY A 133 -16.00 -5.98 -1.23
N LEU A 134 -15.03 -5.51 -2.01
CA LEU A 134 -13.65 -5.98 -1.90
C LEU A 134 -12.92 -5.31 -0.72
N PRO A 135 -12.08 -6.07 0.01
CA PRO A 135 -11.20 -5.52 1.02
C PRO A 135 -10.17 -4.58 0.39
N VAL A 136 -10.08 -3.35 0.92
CA VAL A 136 -9.15 -2.32 0.46
C VAL A 136 -8.10 -2.04 1.54
N PHE A 137 -6.83 -2.05 1.16
CA PHE A 137 -5.68 -1.81 2.03
C PHE A 137 -4.83 -0.68 1.50
N GLU A 138 -4.36 0.17 2.40
CA GLU A 138 -3.58 1.35 2.03
C GLU A 138 -2.15 1.26 2.53
N TYR A 139 -1.20 1.65 1.69
CA TYR A 139 0.24 1.56 1.97
C TYR A 139 0.95 2.90 1.73
N ALA A 140 1.70 3.35 2.73
CA ALA A 140 2.54 4.54 2.59
C ALA A 140 3.69 4.28 1.59
N PRO A 141 4.07 5.25 0.74
CA PRO A 141 5.15 5.09 -0.25
C PRO A 141 6.47 4.58 0.34
N LEU A 142 6.82 5.04 1.53
CA LEU A 142 8.01 4.57 2.24
C LEU A 142 7.94 3.07 2.55
N ARG A 143 6.78 2.58 2.99
CA ARG A 143 6.54 1.17 3.29
C ARG A 143 6.59 0.32 2.02
N VAL A 144 6.01 0.81 0.92
CA VAL A 144 6.07 0.14 -0.39
C VAL A 144 7.53 -0.06 -0.80
N LYS A 145 8.34 0.99 -0.78
CA LYS A 145 9.75 0.92 -1.12
C LYS A 145 10.55 -0.01 -0.20
N GLN A 146 10.29 0.04 1.10
CA GLN A 146 10.94 -0.86 2.06
C GLN A 146 10.58 -2.33 1.83
N ALA A 147 9.31 -2.62 1.55
CA ALA A 147 8.84 -3.99 1.33
C ALA A 147 9.40 -4.59 0.04
N VAL A 148 9.49 -3.80 -1.05
CA VAL A 148 9.86 -4.28 -2.38
C VAL A 148 11.38 -4.24 -2.60
N VAL A 149 12.03 -3.13 -2.23
CA VAL A 149 13.47 -2.90 -2.52
C VAL A 149 14.35 -3.10 -1.27
N GLY A 150 13.75 -3.14 -0.08
CA GLY A 150 14.48 -3.17 1.19
C GLY A 150 14.95 -1.79 1.67
N MET A 151 14.76 -0.74 0.88
CA MET A 151 15.21 0.63 1.17
C MET A 151 14.11 1.65 0.92
N GLY A 152 13.68 2.38 1.96
CA GLY A 152 12.63 3.39 1.84
C GLY A 152 12.98 4.61 0.95
N ARG A 153 14.26 4.83 0.68
CA ARG A 153 14.77 5.92 -0.19
C ARG A 153 15.07 5.46 -1.62
N ALA A 154 14.59 4.28 -2.03
CA ALA A 154 14.80 3.78 -3.39
C ALA A 154 14.25 4.76 -4.43
N SER A 155 14.98 4.89 -5.56
CA SER A 155 14.51 5.66 -6.72
C SER A 155 13.41 4.91 -7.47
N LYS A 156 12.67 5.61 -8.36
CA LYS A 156 11.64 4.97 -9.20
C LYS A 156 12.22 3.89 -10.10
N GLU A 157 13.40 4.11 -10.64
CA GLU A 157 14.11 3.15 -11.49
C GLU A 157 14.51 1.89 -10.70
N GLN A 158 14.91 2.05 -9.45
CA GLN A 158 15.21 0.91 -8.57
C GLN A 158 13.96 0.10 -8.26
N VAL A 159 12.83 0.78 -7.99
CA VAL A 159 11.53 0.11 -7.78
C VAL A 159 11.13 -0.66 -9.04
N ALA A 160 11.12 -0.01 -10.20
CA ALA A 160 10.73 -0.62 -11.48
C ALA A 160 11.57 -1.86 -11.80
N ARG A 161 12.91 -1.76 -11.68
CA ARG A 161 13.82 -2.89 -11.89
C ARG A 161 13.56 -4.04 -10.92
N THR A 162 13.30 -3.72 -9.65
CA THR A 162 13.05 -4.75 -8.63
C THR A 162 11.70 -5.44 -8.88
N VAL A 163 10.65 -4.69 -9.22
CA VAL A 163 9.35 -5.24 -9.61
C VAL A 163 9.51 -6.22 -10.78
N GLN A 164 10.21 -5.80 -11.84
CA GLN A 164 10.48 -6.64 -13.01
C GLN A 164 11.23 -7.93 -12.66
N ASN A 165 12.26 -7.83 -11.82
CA ASN A 165 13.03 -9.00 -11.37
C ASN A 165 12.19 -9.98 -10.54
N ILE A 166 11.35 -9.47 -9.63
CA ILE A 166 10.51 -10.30 -8.74
C ILE A 166 9.41 -11.01 -9.56
N THR A 167 8.80 -10.30 -10.50
CA THR A 167 7.65 -10.82 -11.26
C THR A 167 8.04 -11.59 -12.52
N GLY A 168 9.31 -11.53 -12.91
CA GLY A 168 9.79 -12.14 -14.15
C GLY A 168 9.15 -11.55 -15.41
N THR A 169 8.67 -10.30 -15.34
CA THR A 169 7.94 -9.65 -16.43
C THR A 169 8.88 -9.36 -17.59
N ASN A 170 8.53 -9.86 -18.80
CA ASN A 170 9.35 -9.75 -20.01
C ASN A 170 9.04 -8.51 -20.86
N PHE A 171 8.06 -7.70 -20.46
CA PHE A 171 7.69 -6.43 -21.11
C PHE A 171 8.04 -5.23 -20.24
N GLU A 172 8.27 -4.10 -20.89
CA GLU A 172 8.60 -2.86 -20.17
C GLU A 172 7.34 -2.26 -19.55
N LEU A 173 7.36 -2.11 -18.22
CA LEU A 173 6.34 -1.39 -17.47
C LEU A 173 6.64 0.11 -17.47
N ARG A 174 5.60 0.94 -17.61
CA ARG A 174 5.71 2.38 -17.31
C ARG A 174 5.93 2.57 -15.81
N PHE A 175 6.45 3.72 -15.41
CA PHE A 175 6.68 4.01 -13.99
C PHE A 175 5.41 3.90 -13.16
N ASP A 176 4.29 4.45 -13.64
CA ASP A 176 3.00 4.39 -12.92
C ASP A 176 2.49 2.93 -12.76
N GLU A 177 2.72 2.09 -13.77
CA GLU A 177 2.41 0.65 -13.73
C GLU A 177 3.33 -0.10 -12.76
N SER A 178 4.62 0.25 -12.75
CA SER A 178 5.59 -0.31 -11.81
C SER A 178 5.30 0.12 -10.38
N ASP A 179 4.89 1.37 -10.14
CA ASP A 179 4.52 1.88 -8.82
C ASP A 179 3.26 1.14 -8.32
N ALA A 180 2.23 0.95 -9.16
CA ALA A 180 1.04 0.15 -8.84
C ALA A 180 1.37 -1.32 -8.55
N ALA A 181 2.24 -1.96 -9.34
CA ALA A 181 2.71 -3.32 -9.10
C ALA A 181 3.50 -3.44 -7.80
N ALA A 182 4.30 -2.42 -7.45
CA ALA A 182 5.02 -2.36 -6.19
C ALA A 182 4.05 -2.29 -4.98
N VAL A 183 2.94 -1.56 -5.09
CA VAL A 183 1.89 -1.51 -4.07
C VAL A 183 1.26 -2.89 -3.87
N ALA A 184 0.94 -3.61 -4.96
CA ALA A 184 0.43 -4.98 -4.90
C ALA A 184 1.44 -5.95 -4.26
N LEU A 185 2.72 -5.88 -4.63
CA LEU A 185 3.79 -6.66 -4.00
C LEU A 185 3.97 -6.36 -2.52
N CYS A 186 3.91 -5.08 -2.13
CA CYS A 186 3.95 -4.68 -0.73
C CYS A 186 2.84 -5.36 0.07
N HIS A 187 1.61 -5.38 -0.48
CA HIS A 187 0.49 -6.08 0.13
C HIS A 187 0.79 -7.58 0.26
N ALA A 188 1.14 -8.25 -0.82
CA ALA A 188 1.41 -9.69 -0.83
C ALA A 188 2.49 -10.10 0.18
N PHE A 189 3.53 -9.28 0.36
CA PHE A 189 4.65 -9.56 1.26
C PHE A 189 4.33 -9.27 2.74
N THR A 190 3.48 -8.27 3.01
CA THR A 190 3.34 -7.75 4.39
C THR A 190 1.99 -8.03 5.03
N TRP A 191 0.95 -8.29 4.25
CA TRP A 191 -0.37 -8.61 4.80
C TRP A 191 -0.37 -9.99 5.46
N ARG A 192 -1.12 -10.10 6.54
CA ARG A 192 -1.32 -11.36 7.28
C ARG A 192 -2.76 -11.44 7.72
N ASP A 193 -3.36 -12.61 7.49
CA ASP A 193 -4.69 -12.90 8.05
C ASP A 193 -4.55 -13.12 9.56
N THR A 194 -5.16 -12.23 10.33
CA THR A 194 -5.19 -12.29 11.81
C THR A 194 -6.54 -12.77 12.35
N SER A 195 -7.47 -13.15 11.48
CA SER A 195 -8.77 -13.69 11.85
C SER A 195 -8.67 -15.19 12.20
N VAL A 196 -8.04 -15.50 13.33
CA VAL A 196 -8.00 -16.84 13.93
C VAL A 196 -8.49 -16.78 15.35
#